data_5d257cf987098593c76906e8dcbd9b2d
#
_entry.id   5d257cf987098593c76906e8dcbd9b2d
#
_cell.length_a   1.000
_cell.length_b   1.000
_cell.length_c   1.000
_cell.angle_alpha   90.00
_cell.angle_beta   90.00
_cell.angle_gamma   90.00
#
_symmetry.space_group_name_H-M   'P 1'
#
loop_
_entity.id
_entity.type
_entity.pdbx_description
1 polymer ?
#
loop_
_entity_poly.entity_id
_entity_poly.type
_entity_poly.pdbx_seq_one_letter_code
_entity_poly.pdbx_strand_id
1 'polypeptide(L)'
;GNKYRILVVHSYESDYVAYKDCDRLIRKSLEKKGINPSIQTFYLNCEQYAAPAEEKRMYLYLDSISTWKPDLVLVYEDQATYTLMQCHHPLISTVPIVFGGVNFPNKALLAQYSNVSGFWDEPDYVTNIRLIEHLLGKSTIYMLHDSTYIDRHIKATLHEQCAQADIRVDNNRIMYIPVEIATLDRVNQSLKRPDSTTVNVVPVQGDKLSAVSWYMSKH
;
A
#
# COMPACT_ATOMS: atom_id res chain seq x y z
N GLY A 1 -27.66 -23.74 -7.44
CA GLY A 1 -27.18 -23.15 -6.18
C GLY A 1 -27.04 -21.64 -6.34
N ASN A 2 -27.37 -20.89 -5.30
CA ASN A 2 -27.19 -19.44 -5.31
C ASN A 2 -25.73 -19.10 -5.59
N LYS A 3 -25.49 -18.32 -6.64
CA LYS A 3 -24.15 -17.79 -6.90
C LYS A 3 -23.88 -16.64 -5.93
N TYR A 4 -22.88 -16.76 -5.09
CA TYR A 4 -22.39 -15.66 -4.28
C TYR A 4 -21.81 -14.57 -5.17
N ARG A 5 -22.14 -13.32 -4.90
CA ARG A 5 -21.68 -12.14 -5.62
C ARG A 5 -20.60 -11.48 -4.80
N ILE A 6 -19.39 -11.47 -5.32
CA ILE A 6 -18.23 -10.91 -4.63
C ILE A 6 -17.70 -9.74 -5.42
N LEU A 7 -17.64 -8.58 -4.78
CA LEU A 7 -16.93 -7.41 -5.30
C LEU A 7 -15.49 -7.45 -4.78
N VAL A 8 -14.53 -7.38 -5.70
CA VAL A 8 -13.11 -7.21 -5.39
C VAL A 8 -12.72 -5.78 -5.73
N VAL A 9 -12.16 -5.06 -4.77
CA VAL A 9 -11.72 -3.67 -4.92
C VAL A 9 -10.22 -3.59 -4.72
N HIS A 10 -9.51 -3.10 -5.73
CA HIS A 10 -8.07 -2.91 -5.69
C HIS A 10 -7.71 -1.42 -5.66
N SER A 11 -6.61 -1.09 -4.96
CA SER A 11 -6.13 0.30 -4.87
C SER A 11 -5.47 0.78 -6.14
N TYR A 12 -4.67 -0.07 -6.77
CA TYR A 12 -3.84 0.27 -7.93
C TYR A 12 -4.53 -0.02 -9.27
N GLU A 13 -3.77 0.11 -10.33
CA GLU A 13 -4.18 -0.14 -11.70
C GLU A 13 -4.29 -1.65 -12.00
N SER A 14 -5.05 -1.99 -13.03
CA SER A 14 -5.35 -3.39 -13.38
C SER A 14 -4.13 -4.20 -13.81
N ASP A 15 -3.07 -3.56 -14.26
CA ASP A 15 -1.80 -4.15 -14.67
C ASP A 15 -0.80 -4.36 -13.53
N TYR A 16 -1.18 -3.99 -12.30
CA TYR A 16 -0.33 -4.23 -11.13
C TYR A 16 -0.02 -5.73 -10.98
N VAL A 17 1.27 -6.03 -10.91
CA VAL A 17 1.80 -7.42 -11.06
C VAL A 17 1.16 -8.42 -10.09
N ALA A 18 0.90 -8.00 -8.85
CA ALA A 18 0.35 -8.89 -7.82
C ALA A 18 -1.12 -9.28 -8.05
N TYR A 19 -1.88 -8.54 -8.86
CA TYR A 19 -3.33 -8.74 -8.94
C TYR A 19 -3.73 -10.02 -9.67
N LYS A 20 -3.00 -10.44 -10.68
CA LYS A 20 -3.26 -11.70 -11.39
C LYS A 20 -3.20 -12.90 -10.45
N ASP A 21 -2.20 -12.94 -9.58
CA ASP A 21 -2.05 -14.00 -8.60
C ASP A 21 -3.09 -13.90 -7.48
N CYS A 22 -3.40 -12.69 -7.02
CA CYS A 22 -4.43 -12.44 -6.03
C CYS A 22 -5.79 -12.99 -6.50
N ASP A 23 -6.25 -12.58 -7.67
CA ASP A 23 -7.54 -13.01 -8.24
C ASP A 23 -7.59 -14.52 -8.47
N ARG A 24 -6.51 -15.10 -8.95
CA ARG A 24 -6.38 -16.56 -9.12
C ARG A 24 -6.49 -17.31 -7.79
N LEU A 25 -5.82 -16.82 -6.75
CA LEU A 25 -5.83 -17.43 -5.42
C LEU A 25 -7.19 -17.32 -4.75
N ILE A 26 -7.88 -16.19 -4.90
CA ILE A 26 -9.25 -16.01 -4.40
C ILE A 26 -10.17 -17.06 -5.02
N ARG A 27 -10.20 -17.17 -6.36
CA ARG A 27 -11.03 -18.14 -7.07
C ARG A 27 -10.73 -19.57 -6.62
N LYS A 28 -9.45 -19.97 -6.64
CA LYS A 28 -9.00 -21.30 -6.23
C LYS A 28 -9.39 -21.62 -4.78
N SER A 29 -9.31 -20.65 -3.88
CA SER A 29 -9.67 -20.84 -2.47
C SER A 29 -11.17 -21.04 -2.28
N LEU A 30 -11.99 -20.32 -3.04
CA LEU A 30 -13.44 -20.46 -3.02
C LEU A 30 -13.91 -21.76 -3.65
N GLU A 31 -13.33 -22.12 -4.81
CA GLU A 31 -13.61 -23.39 -5.50
C GLU A 31 -13.32 -24.62 -4.62
N LYS A 32 -12.20 -24.61 -3.89
CA LYS A 32 -11.88 -25.67 -2.92
C LYS A 32 -12.94 -25.87 -1.84
N LYS A 33 -13.71 -24.83 -1.56
CA LYS A 33 -14.82 -24.85 -0.61
C LYS A 33 -16.18 -25.11 -1.27
N GLY A 34 -16.20 -25.45 -2.57
CA GLY A 34 -17.42 -25.66 -3.34
C GLY A 34 -18.18 -24.39 -3.67
N ILE A 35 -17.55 -23.23 -3.54
CA ILE A 35 -18.15 -21.91 -3.82
C ILE A 35 -17.73 -21.50 -5.23
N ASN A 36 -18.70 -21.26 -6.10
CA ASN A 36 -18.50 -20.72 -7.45
C ASN A 36 -19.11 -19.31 -7.51
N PRO A 37 -18.33 -18.25 -7.22
CA PRO A 37 -18.87 -16.90 -7.13
C PRO A 37 -19.00 -16.22 -8.49
N SER A 38 -19.92 -15.25 -8.56
CA SER A 38 -19.89 -14.18 -9.56
C SER A 38 -19.02 -13.07 -9.01
N ILE A 39 -17.90 -12.78 -9.66
CA ILE A 39 -16.95 -11.75 -9.22
C ILE A 39 -17.01 -10.56 -10.16
N GLN A 40 -17.15 -9.36 -9.58
CA GLN A 40 -16.84 -8.09 -10.24
C GLN A 40 -15.63 -7.46 -9.57
N THR A 41 -14.83 -6.76 -10.36
CA THR A 41 -13.59 -6.12 -9.87
C THR A 41 -13.60 -4.64 -10.22
N PHE A 42 -13.22 -3.81 -9.25
CA PHE A 42 -13.02 -2.38 -9.41
C PHE A 42 -11.58 -2.02 -9.06
N TYR A 43 -10.95 -1.21 -9.91
CA TYR A 43 -9.62 -0.66 -9.72
C TYR A 43 -9.72 0.84 -9.43
N LEU A 44 -9.26 1.24 -8.25
CA LEU A 44 -9.31 2.65 -7.83
C LEU A 44 -8.39 3.53 -8.65
N ASN A 45 -7.31 2.97 -9.19
CA ASN A 45 -6.26 3.70 -9.92
C ASN A 45 -5.67 4.83 -9.09
N CYS A 46 -5.25 4.53 -7.88
CA CYS A 46 -4.84 5.51 -6.87
C CYS A 46 -3.57 6.29 -7.24
N GLU A 47 -2.80 5.83 -8.23
CA GLU A 47 -1.66 6.59 -8.75
C GLU A 47 -2.08 7.69 -9.73
N GLN A 48 -3.31 7.66 -10.24
CA GLN A 48 -3.82 8.61 -11.24
C GLN A 48 -4.69 9.72 -10.65
N TYR A 49 -5.33 9.49 -9.50
CA TYR A 49 -6.36 10.37 -8.96
C TYR A 49 -6.01 10.84 -7.54
N ALA A 50 -6.39 12.08 -7.22
CA ALA A 50 -6.36 12.60 -5.85
C ALA A 50 -7.57 12.12 -5.04
N ALA A 51 -7.47 12.17 -3.70
CA ALA A 51 -8.47 11.63 -2.78
C ALA A 51 -9.93 12.04 -3.07
N PRO A 52 -10.28 13.31 -3.35
CA PRO A 52 -11.66 13.67 -3.67
C PRO A 52 -12.20 13.01 -4.95
N ALA A 53 -11.34 12.86 -5.96
CA ALA A 53 -11.71 12.17 -7.20
C ALA A 53 -11.85 10.66 -7.00
N GLU A 54 -11.02 10.06 -6.15
CA GLU A 54 -11.10 8.64 -5.78
C GLU A 54 -12.41 8.31 -5.07
N GLU A 55 -12.80 9.12 -4.07
CA GLU A 55 -14.06 8.95 -3.35
C GLU A 55 -15.27 9.04 -4.28
N LYS A 56 -15.26 10.02 -5.19
CA LYS A 56 -16.32 10.17 -6.20
C LYS A 56 -16.38 8.99 -7.14
N ARG A 57 -15.24 8.50 -7.64
CA ARG A 57 -15.17 7.33 -8.52
C ARG A 57 -15.69 6.08 -7.82
N MET A 58 -15.30 5.85 -6.56
CA MET A 58 -15.77 4.74 -5.75
C MET A 58 -17.28 4.80 -5.57
N TYR A 59 -17.81 5.95 -5.17
CA TYR A 59 -19.25 6.15 -4.99
C TYR A 59 -20.03 5.83 -6.26
N LEU A 60 -19.63 6.39 -7.40
CA LEU A 60 -20.30 6.20 -8.68
C LEU A 60 -20.25 4.74 -9.14
N TYR A 61 -19.14 4.05 -8.90
CA TYR A 61 -19.04 2.63 -9.22
C TYR A 61 -19.98 1.80 -8.34
N LEU A 62 -20.01 2.01 -7.04
CA LEU A 62 -20.93 1.30 -6.13
C LEU A 62 -22.38 1.57 -6.49
N ASP A 63 -22.71 2.78 -6.90
CA ASP A 63 -24.04 3.14 -7.36
C ASP A 63 -24.43 2.38 -8.63
N SER A 64 -23.49 2.25 -9.58
CA SER A 64 -23.69 1.51 -10.82
C SER A 64 -23.99 0.01 -10.63
N ILE A 65 -23.47 -0.57 -9.55
CA ILE A 65 -23.70 -1.99 -9.22
C ILE A 65 -24.77 -2.22 -8.14
N SER A 66 -25.49 -1.17 -7.76
CA SER A 66 -26.48 -1.23 -6.67
C SER A 66 -27.56 -2.27 -6.87
N THR A 67 -27.94 -2.54 -8.12
CA THR A 67 -28.91 -3.61 -8.48
C THR A 67 -28.30 -5.02 -8.41
N TRP A 68 -26.99 -5.14 -8.66
CA TRP A 68 -26.28 -6.42 -8.57
C TRP A 68 -26.12 -6.87 -7.12
N LYS A 69 -25.96 -5.95 -6.18
CA LYS A 69 -25.87 -6.16 -4.73
C LYS A 69 -24.88 -7.25 -4.34
N PRO A 70 -23.62 -6.93 -4.11
CA PRO A 70 -22.63 -7.90 -3.65
C PRO A 70 -23.02 -8.50 -2.29
N ASP A 71 -22.74 -9.79 -2.12
CA ASP A 71 -22.90 -10.50 -0.85
C ASP A 71 -21.68 -10.33 0.05
N LEU A 72 -20.53 -9.97 -0.56
CA LEU A 72 -19.25 -9.72 0.12
C LEU A 72 -18.43 -8.73 -0.70
N VAL A 73 -17.73 -7.85 -0.02
CA VAL A 73 -16.67 -7.01 -0.60
C VAL A 73 -15.32 -7.44 -0.06
N LEU A 74 -14.38 -7.73 -0.94
CA LEU A 74 -12.96 -7.91 -0.64
C LEU A 74 -12.24 -6.66 -1.12
N VAL A 75 -11.56 -5.95 -0.23
CA VAL A 75 -10.84 -4.72 -0.56
C VAL A 75 -9.38 -4.84 -0.17
N TYR A 76 -8.50 -4.40 -1.04
CA TYR A 76 -7.06 -4.57 -0.89
C TYR A 76 -6.34 -3.24 -0.83
N GLU A 77 -5.38 -3.17 0.09
CA GLU A 77 -4.46 -2.10 0.42
C GLU A 77 -5.17 -0.87 1.04
N ASP A 78 -4.37 0.00 1.62
CA ASP A 78 -4.83 1.15 2.41
C ASP A 78 -5.74 2.09 1.62
N GLN A 79 -5.33 2.48 0.41
CA GLN A 79 -6.01 3.50 -0.36
C GLN A 79 -7.46 3.12 -0.67
N ALA A 80 -7.67 1.92 -1.24
CA ALA A 80 -9.01 1.45 -1.56
C ALA A 80 -9.85 1.21 -0.31
N THR A 81 -9.24 0.66 0.76
CA THR A 81 -9.93 0.37 2.01
C THR A 81 -10.52 1.64 2.61
N TYR A 82 -9.72 2.70 2.72
CA TYR A 82 -10.19 3.96 3.33
C TYR A 82 -11.09 4.76 2.39
N THR A 83 -10.82 4.78 1.10
CA THR A 83 -11.69 5.42 0.11
C THR A 83 -13.08 4.76 0.11
N LEU A 84 -13.13 3.42 0.19
CA LEU A 84 -14.39 2.69 0.28
C LEU A 84 -15.23 3.13 1.48
N MET A 85 -14.60 3.29 2.66
CA MET A 85 -15.30 3.73 3.88
C MET A 85 -15.67 5.21 3.83
N GLN A 86 -14.79 6.05 3.30
CA GLN A 86 -14.97 7.51 3.27
C GLN A 86 -15.90 7.99 2.17
N CYS A 87 -16.21 7.18 1.16
CA CYS A 87 -17.15 7.57 0.11
C CYS A 87 -18.62 7.65 0.58
N HIS A 88 -18.92 7.12 1.76
CA HIS A 88 -20.25 7.15 2.39
C HIS A 88 -21.39 6.61 1.52
N HIS A 89 -21.13 5.66 0.64
CA HIS A 89 -22.16 5.00 -0.11
C HIS A 89 -23.00 4.08 0.81
N PRO A 90 -24.35 4.06 0.71
CA PRO A 90 -25.21 3.26 1.60
C PRO A 90 -24.87 1.77 1.65
N LEU A 91 -24.36 1.21 0.56
CA LEU A 91 -23.97 -0.19 0.47
C LEU A 91 -22.90 -0.57 1.51
N ILE A 92 -22.01 0.35 1.86
CA ILE A 92 -20.87 0.09 2.75
C ILE A 92 -21.29 -0.21 4.19
N SER A 93 -22.44 0.31 4.62
CA SER A 93 -22.95 0.06 5.97
C SER A 93 -23.68 -1.28 6.12
N THR A 94 -23.96 -1.97 5.03
CA THR A 94 -24.83 -3.16 5.04
C THR A 94 -24.15 -4.44 4.52
N VAL A 95 -23.16 -4.32 3.64
CA VAL A 95 -22.46 -5.47 3.08
C VAL A 95 -21.28 -5.89 3.96
N PRO A 96 -21.03 -7.18 4.19
CA PRO A 96 -19.78 -7.63 4.80
C PRO A 96 -18.57 -7.19 3.97
N ILE A 97 -17.57 -6.62 4.63
CA ILE A 97 -16.34 -6.14 4.01
C ILE A 97 -15.14 -6.80 4.69
N VAL A 98 -14.26 -7.38 3.89
CA VAL A 98 -12.99 -7.93 4.36
C VAL A 98 -11.85 -7.19 3.66
N PHE A 99 -10.97 -6.57 4.44
CA PHE A 99 -9.78 -5.91 3.91
C PHE A 99 -8.52 -6.76 4.08
N GLY A 100 -7.56 -6.58 3.19
CA GLY A 100 -6.23 -7.18 3.25
C GLY A 100 -5.17 -6.24 2.70
N GLY A 101 -3.90 -6.50 3.02
CA GLY A 101 -2.79 -5.69 2.54
C GLY A 101 -2.75 -4.26 3.10
N VAL A 102 -3.40 -4.00 4.22
CA VAL A 102 -3.38 -2.70 4.89
C VAL A 102 -2.11 -2.60 5.75
N ASN A 103 -1.28 -1.61 5.48
CA ASN A 103 -0.02 -1.39 6.19
C ASN A 103 -0.12 -0.33 7.29
N PHE A 104 -1.04 0.62 7.15
CA PHE A 104 -1.22 1.74 8.09
C PHE A 104 -2.66 1.79 8.58
N PRO A 105 -3.03 0.93 9.55
CA PRO A 105 -4.43 0.80 9.97
C PRO A 105 -4.94 2.07 10.66
N ASN A 106 -6.01 2.64 10.12
CA ASN A 106 -6.79 3.68 10.78
C ASN A 106 -7.83 3.01 11.67
N LYS A 107 -7.42 2.63 12.87
CA LYS A 107 -8.26 1.88 13.82
C LYS A 107 -9.53 2.64 14.22
N ALA A 108 -9.45 3.96 14.33
CA ALA A 108 -10.59 4.81 14.67
C ALA A 108 -11.67 4.80 13.58
N LEU A 109 -11.26 4.84 12.30
CA LEU A 109 -12.19 4.73 11.17
C LEU A 109 -12.78 3.33 11.07
N LEU A 110 -11.95 2.30 11.17
CA LEU A 110 -12.40 0.91 11.11
C LEU A 110 -13.41 0.56 12.21
N ALA A 111 -13.21 1.10 13.41
CA ALA A 111 -14.10 0.87 14.56
C ALA A 111 -15.52 1.48 14.39
N GLN A 112 -15.72 2.36 13.41
CA GLN A 112 -17.04 2.92 13.11
C GLN A 112 -17.95 1.92 12.37
N TYR A 113 -17.41 0.83 11.86
CA TYR A 113 -18.12 -0.14 11.03
C TYR A 113 -18.14 -1.52 11.69
N SER A 114 -19.33 -2.02 12.02
CA SER A 114 -19.50 -3.36 12.58
C SER A 114 -19.43 -4.50 11.55
N ASN A 115 -19.53 -4.16 10.27
CA ASN A 115 -19.53 -5.08 9.13
C ASN A 115 -18.18 -5.16 8.42
N VAL A 116 -17.14 -4.58 8.99
CA VAL A 116 -15.77 -4.54 8.42
C VAL A 116 -14.83 -5.35 9.31
N SER A 117 -14.07 -6.23 8.68
CA SER A 117 -13.00 -7.01 9.32
C SER A 117 -11.86 -7.19 8.33
N GLY A 118 -10.71 -7.62 8.79
CA GLY A 118 -9.59 -7.89 7.90
C GLY A 118 -8.27 -8.06 8.61
N PHE A 119 -7.21 -8.03 7.81
CA PHE A 119 -5.84 -8.21 8.23
C PHE A 119 -5.00 -7.01 7.81
N TRP A 120 -4.18 -6.51 8.74
CA TRP A 120 -3.16 -5.51 8.45
C TRP A 120 -1.78 -6.05 8.79
N ASP A 121 -0.79 -5.50 8.14
CA ASP A 121 0.61 -5.87 8.31
C ASP A 121 1.43 -4.58 8.47
N GLU A 122 1.58 -4.13 9.71
CA GLU A 122 2.32 -2.90 10.01
C GLU A 122 3.81 -3.11 9.73
N PRO A 123 4.46 -2.24 8.94
CA PRO A 123 5.88 -2.39 8.65
C PRO A 123 6.73 -2.13 9.91
N ASP A 124 7.74 -2.96 10.12
CA ASP A 124 8.72 -2.82 11.19
C ASP A 124 10.03 -2.25 10.63
N TYR A 125 10.14 -0.93 10.60
CA TYR A 125 11.32 -0.25 10.08
C TYR A 125 12.53 -0.41 10.99
N VAL A 126 12.33 -0.43 12.30
CA VAL A 126 13.44 -0.54 13.26
C VAL A 126 14.16 -1.87 13.10
N THR A 127 13.44 -2.97 13.01
CA THR A 127 14.03 -4.29 12.76
C THR A 127 14.79 -4.32 11.43
N ASN A 128 14.22 -3.73 10.38
CA ASN A 128 14.90 -3.64 9.07
C ASN A 128 16.19 -2.79 9.15
N ILE A 129 16.18 -1.64 9.82
CA ILE A 129 17.36 -0.80 10.02
C ILE A 129 18.43 -1.57 10.79
N ARG A 130 18.09 -2.25 11.88
CA ARG A 130 19.01 -3.04 12.67
C ARG A 130 19.61 -4.21 11.87
N LEU A 131 18.80 -4.86 11.04
CA LEU A 131 19.27 -5.91 10.15
C LEU A 131 20.29 -5.38 9.13
N ILE A 132 20.01 -4.24 8.51
CA ILE A 132 20.93 -3.57 7.59
C ILE A 132 22.26 -3.27 8.30
N GLU A 133 22.19 -2.71 9.49
CA GLU A 133 23.40 -2.41 10.28
C GLU A 133 24.18 -3.67 10.72
N HIS A 134 23.45 -4.74 11.03
CA HIS A 134 24.09 -6.02 11.37
C HIS A 134 24.81 -6.63 10.18
N LEU A 135 24.25 -6.57 8.99
CA LEU A 135 24.81 -7.16 7.78
C LEU A 135 25.96 -6.32 7.17
N LEU A 136 25.82 -5.00 7.23
CA LEU A 136 26.67 -4.06 6.48
C LEU A 136 27.49 -3.13 7.38
N GLY A 137 27.31 -3.20 8.68
CA GLY A 137 27.90 -2.29 9.62
C GLY A 137 27.15 -0.95 9.68
N LYS A 138 27.76 0.04 10.37
CA LYS A 138 27.18 1.36 10.51
C LYS A 138 27.01 2.03 9.12
N SER A 139 25.79 2.33 8.75
CA SER A 139 25.42 2.75 7.40
C SER A 139 24.61 4.03 7.40
N THR A 140 24.70 4.79 6.30
CA THR A 140 23.71 5.82 5.96
C THR A 140 22.63 5.19 5.11
N ILE A 141 21.39 5.31 5.56
CA ILE A 141 20.22 4.74 4.87
C ILE A 141 19.47 5.86 4.17
N TYR A 142 19.27 5.72 2.88
CA TYR A 142 18.47 6.65 2.07
C TYR A 142 17.12 6.04 1.79
N MET A 143 16.07 6.79 2.07
CA MET A 143 14.70 6.41 1.73
C MET A 143 14.18 7.31 0.61
N LEU A 144 13.82 6.71 -0.51
CA LEU A 144 13.10 7.39 -1.57
C LEU A 144 11.61 7.43 -1.22
N HIS A 145 11.00 8.60 -1.34
CA HIS A 145 9.58 8.76 -1.06
C HIS A 145 8.95 9.76 -2.04
N ASP A 146 7.66 9.64 -2.17
CA ASP A 146 6.78 10.51 -2.95
C ASP A 146 5.84 11.30 -2.02
N SER A 147 4.99 12.13 -2.57
CA SER A 147 3.92 12.82 -1.84
C SER A 147 2.60 12.03 -1.76
N THR A 148 2.59 10.79 -2.20
CA THR A 148 1.43 9.90 -2.13
C THR A 148 0.96 9.66 -0.70
N TYR A 149 -0.27 9.22 -0.54
CA TYR A 149 -0.83 8.83 0.75
C TYR A 149 0.07 7.82 1.48
N ILE A 150 0.45 6.75 0.80
CA ILE A 150 1.28 5.68 1.38
C ILE A 150 2.63 6.23 1.83
N ASP A 151 3.32 6.99 1.00
CA ASP A 151 4.66 7.49 1.32
C ASP A 151 4.65 8.49 2.49
N ARG A 152 3.60 9.30 2.62
CA ARG A 152 3.44 10.15 3.81
C ARG A 152 3.30 9.33 5.09
N HIS A 153 2.54 8.23 5.05
CA HIS A 153 2.41 7.32 6.19
C HIS A 153 3.69 6.54 6.48
N ILE A 154 4.41 6.09 5.45
CA ILE A 154 5.72 5.46 5.59
C ILE A 154 6.66 6.40 6.37
N LYS A 155 6.77 7.65 5.93
CA LYS A 155 7.62 8.65 6.58
C LYS A 155 7.23 8.87 8.05
N ALA A 156 5.95 9.08 8.33
CA ALA A 156 5.45 9.31 9.69
C ALA A 156 5.71 8.10 10.60
N THR A 157 5.42 6.90 10.14
CA THR A 157 5.61 5.65 10.90
C THR A 157 7.09 5.36 11.16
N LEU A 158 7.94 5.60 10.16
CA LEU A 158 9.39 5.46 10.34
C LEU A 158 9.92 6.41 11.43
N HIS A 159 9.53 7.69 11.38
CA HIS A 159 9.93 8.66 12.39
C HIS A 159 9.47 8.26 13.78
N GLU A 160 8.23 7.81 13.92
CA GLU A 160 7.66 7.38 15.19
C GLU A 160 8.40 6.16 15.77
N GLN A 161 8.57 5.11 14.96
CA GLN A 161 9.27 3.89 15.38
C GLN A 161 10.73 4.17 15.72
N CYS A 162 11.43 4.98 14.94
CA CYS A 162 12.80 5.36 15.20
C CYS A 162 12.94 6.18 16.49
N ALA A 163 12.02 7.10 16.77
CA ALA A 163 12.00 7.88 18.00
C ALA A 163 11.82 6.98 19.23
N GLN A 164 10.91 6.01 19.16
CA GLN A 164 10.67 5.03 20.23
C GLN A 164 11.87 4.11 20.48
N ALA A 165 12.67 3.84 19.46
CA ALA A 165 13.86 2.98 19.53
C ALA A 165 15.17 3.74 19.76
N ASP A 166 15.10 5.05 20.01
CA ASP A 166 16.27 5.94 20.13
C ASP A 166 17.19 5.91 18.88
N ILE A 167 16.57 5.78 17.72
CA ILE A 167 17.25 5.86 16.42
C ILE A 167 17.07 7.25 15.85
N ARG A 168 18.19 7.93 15.61
CA ARG A 168 18.16 9.28 15.07
C ARG A 168 17.87 9.28 13.56
N VAL A 169 16.85 10.03 13.16
CA VAL A 169 16.49 10.27 11.77
C VAL A 169 16.91 11.68 11.40
N ASP A 170 18.01 11.79 10.69
CA ASP A 170 18.55 13.07 10.22
C ASP A 170 19.30 12.92 8.89
N ASN A 171 19.82 14.04 8.37
CA ASN A 171 20.56 14.07 7.10
C ASN A 171 21.87 13.27 7.12
N ASN A 172 22.34 12.82 8.28
CA ASN A 172 23.59 12.08 8.41
C ASN A 172 23.38 10.57 8.43
N ARG A 173 22.21 10.09 8.81
CA ARG A 173 21.93 8.66 8.96
C ARG A 173 20.80 8.15 8.09
N ILE A 174 19.66 8.82 8.11
CA ILE A 174 18.52 8.50 7.24
C ILE A 174 18.12 9.77 6.49
N MET A 175 18.17 9.70 5.18
CA MET A 175 17.86 10.83 4.33
C MET A 175 16.65 10.51 3.45
N TYR A 176 15.71 11.43 3.39
CA TYR A 176 14.55 11.34 2.53
C TYR A 176 14.81 12.04 1.21
N ILE A 177 14.61 11.34 0.12
CA ILE A 177 14.70 11.90 -1.23
C ILE A 177 13.31 11.82 -1.84
N PRO A 178 12.64 12.95 -2.09
CA PRO A 178 11.35 12.96 -2.78
C PRO A 178 11.47 12.33 -4.18
N VAL A 179 10.64 11.38 -4.49
CA VAL A 179 10.71 10.66 -5.78
C VAL A 179 10.38 11.57 -6.95
N GLU A 180 9.52 12.57 -6.76
CA GLU A 180 9.18 13.59 -7.77
C GLU A 180 10.40 14.32 -8.32
N ILE A 181 11.44 14.48 -7.51
CA ILE A 181 12.71 15.12 -7.90
C ILE A 181 13.86 14.12 -8.02
N ALA A 182 13.62 12.85 -7.70
CA ALA A 182 14.60 11.79 -7.76
C ALA A 182 14.73 11.29 -9.21
N THR A 183 15.51 12.00 -10.01
CA THR A 183 16.06 11.42 -11.23
C THR A 183 17.20 10.49 -10.87
N LEU A 184 17.51 9.55 -11.76
CA LEU A 184 18.64 8.63 -11.56
C LEU A 184 19.96 9.41 -11.25
N ASP A 185 20.16 10.53 -11.94
CA ASP A 185 21.33 11.39 -11.72
C ASP A 185 21.34 12.03 -10.33
N ARG A 186 20.19 12.50 -9.84
CA ARG A 186 20.09 13.08 -8.49
C ARG A 186 20.26 12.02 -7.40
N VAL A 187 19.73 10.83 -7.59
CA VAL A 187 19.97 9.70 -6.69
C VAL A 187 21.46 9.37 -6.68
N ASN A 188 22.09 9.26 -7.85
CA ASN A 188 23.54 9.06 -7.97
C ASN A 188 24.37 10.13 -7.25
N GLN A 189 24.03 11.40 -7.42
CA GLN A 189 24.73 12.51 -6.76
C GLN A 189 24.57 12.46 -5.24
N SER A 190 23.39 12.12 -4.74
CA SER A 190 23.12 11.99 -3.30
C SER A 190 23.88 10.83 -2.69
N LEU A 191 24.08 9.74 -3.43
CA LEU A 191 24.77 8.54 -2.98
C LEU A 191 26.33 8.66 -3.08
N LYS A 192 26.86 9.58 -3.88
CA LYS A 192 28.31 9.82 -4.05
C LYS A 192 28.90 10.71 -2.96
N ARG A 193 28.50 10.58 -1.71
CA ARG A 193 29.12 11.34 -0.62
C ARG A 193 30.43 10.70 -0.21
N PRO A 194 31.50 11.49 -0.04
CA PRO A 194 32.84 10.97 0.27
C PRO A 194 32.96 10.25 1.62
N ASP A 195 32.04 10.54 2.54
CA ASP A 195 32.01 10.03 3.90
C ASP A 195 31.06 8.84 4.10
N SER A 196 30.33 8.45 3.06
CA SER A 196 29.43 7.28 3.16
C SER A 196 30.20 5.99 2.87
N THR A 197 30.36 5.16 3.87
CA THR A 197 31.00 3.84 3.75
C THR A 197 30.05 2.81 3.15
N THR A 198 28.76 2.93 3.41
CA THR A 198 27.73 2.03 2.89
C THR A 198 26.41 2.78 2.74
N VAL A 199 25.76 2.57 1.61
CA VAL A 199 24.47 3.20 1.32
C VAL A 199 23.44 2.13 1.03
N ASN A 200 22.34 2.18 1.76
CA ASN A 200 21.19 1.31 1.57
C ASN A 200 19.97 2.14 1.18
N VAL A 201 19.27 1.72 0.16
CA VAL A 201 18.05 2.37 -0.30
C VAL A 201 16.86 1.52 0.12
N VAL A 202 15.98 2.10 0.94
CA VAL A 202 14.70 1.48 1.27
C VAL A 202 13.74 1.76 0.12
N PRO A 203 13.25 0.72 -0.56
CA PRO A 203 12.44 0.90 -1.74
C PRO A 203 11.05 1.44 -1.41
N VAL A 204 10.52 2.25 -2.32
CA VAL A 204 9.17 2.79 -2.34
C VAL A 204 8.35 1.98 -3.34
N GLN A 205 7.04 2.07 -3.29
CA GLN A 205 6.14 1.31 -4.17
C GLN A 205 6.15 1.79 -5.64
N GLY A 206 5.73 0.90 -6.56
CA GLY A 206 5.45 1.18 -7.96
C GLY A 206 6.66 1.07 -8.89
N ASP A 207 6.54 1.59 -10.09
CA ASP A 207 7.58 1.53 -11.14
C ASP A 207 8.88 2.24 -10.75
N LYS A 208 8.81 3.14 -9.81
CA LYS A 208 9.96 3.84 -9.22
C LYS A 208 10.91 2.89 -8.50
N LEU A 209 10.41 1.76 -7.99
CA LEU A 209 11.21 0.64 -7.47
C LEU A 209 12.18 0.07 -8.50
N SER A 210 11.80 0.03 -9.77
CA SER A 210 12.63 -0.52 -10.84
C SER A 210 13.91 0.28 -11.02
N ALA A 211 13.85 1.60 -10.93
CA ALA A 211 15.02 2.46 -11.03
C ALA A 211 15.98 2.27 -9.85
N VAL A 212 15.45 2.13 -8.63
CA VAL A 212 16.25 1.87 -7.43
C VAL A 212 16.88 0.48 -7.47
N SER A 213 16.11 -0.55 -7.82
CA SER A 213 16.62 -1.92 -7.96
C SER A 213 17.70 -2.02 -9.03
N TRP A 214 17.52 -1.32 -10.16
CA TRP A 214 18.52 -1.25 -11.21
C TRP A 214 19.80 -0.58 -10.72
N TYR A 215 19.70 0.55 -10.01
CA TYR A 215 20.85 1.22 -9.42
C TYR A 215 21.62 0.30 -8.47
N MET A 216 20.93 -0.35 -7.53
CA MET A 216 21.52 -1.28 -6.58
C MET A 216 22.20 -2.48 -7.24
N SER A 217 21.69 -2.95 -8.38
CA SER A 217 22.29 -4.07 -9.14
C SER A 217 23.53 -3.69 -9.94
N LYS A 218 23.82 -2.40 -10.13
CA LYS A 218 24.94 -1.89 -10.92
C LYS A 218 26.11 -1.40 -10.07
N HIS A 219 25.93 -1.25 -8.79
CA HIS A 219 26.87 -0.68 -7.82
C HIS A 219 26.96 -1.55 -6.58
#